data_f27210c5c4a3a1e5dc1ef6507b9be1c8
#
_entry.id   f27210c5c4a3a1e5dc1ef6507b9be1c8
#
_cell.length_a   1.000
_cell.length_b   1.000
_cell.length_c   1.000
_cell.angle_alpha   90.00
_cell.angle_beta   90.00
_cell.angle_gamma   90.00
#
_symmetry.space_group_name_H-M   'P 1'
#
loop_
_entity.id
_entity.type
_entity.pdbx_description
1 polymer ?
#
loop_
_entity_poly.entity_id
_entity_poly.type
_entity_poly.pdbx_seq_one_letter_code
_entity_poly.pdbx_strand_id
1 'polypeptide(L)'
;MATIKQFKQEIANLVKAQKAAKNINDCSSVYYNRGRLHAMYVAYYILKHKLIGEAMNEYLAKVIKEWKSLETQGWCGYSKIYSGEKYFRERVDSLIDTYSDEEIVCADRPEA
;
A
#
# COMPACT_ATOMS: atom_id res chain seq x y z
N MET A 1 -7.36 18.14 -0.77
CA MET A 1 -6.47 16.96 -0.68
C MET A 1 -6.92 16.05 0.44
N ALA A 2 -6.78 14.74 0.26
CA ALA A 2 -7.15 13.78 1.27
C ALA A 2 -6.17 13.81 2.45
N THR A 3 -6.67 13.53 3.66
CA THR A 3 -5.89 13.57 4.89
C THR A 3 -5.35 12.19 5.26
N ILE A 4 -4.37 12.14 6.15
CA ILE A 4 -3.88 10.87 6.70
C ILE A 4 -4.99 10.12 7.45
N LYS A 5 -5.90 10.85 8.08
CA LYS A 5 -7.07 10.26 8.76
C LYS A 5 -7.97 9.54 7.76
N GLN A 6 -8.22 10.16 6.61
CA GLN A 6 -8.98 9.53 5.52
C GLN A 6 -8.25 8.32 4.98
N PHE A 7 -6.92 8.37 4.84
CA PHE A 7 -6.12 7.24 4.40
C PHE A 7 -6.23 6.05 5.35
N LYS A 8 -6.11 6.29 6.65
CA LYS A 8 -6.31 5.25 7.68
C LYS A 8 -7.71 4.66 7.61
N GLN A 9 -8.72 5.50 7.38
CA GLN A 9 -10.11 5.05 7.26
C GLN A 9 -10.31 4.16 6.02
N GLU A 10 -9.72 4.53 4.89
CA GLU A 10 -9.79 3.71 3.68
C GLU A 10 -9.10 2.35 3.87
N ILE A 11 -7.96 2.34 4.55
CA ILE A 11 -7.28 1.08 4.90
C ILE A 11 -8.20 0.22 5.77
N ALA A 12 -8.81 0.80 6.79
CA ALA A 12 -9.74 0.08 7.67
C ALA A 12 -10.95 -0.48 6.91
N ASN A 13 -11.51 0.30 5.98
CA ASN A 13 -12.62 -0.14 5.14
C ASN A 13 -12.22 -1.32 4.26
N LEU A 14 -11.02 -1.27 3.68
CA LEU A 14 -10.53 -2.34 2.83
C LEU A 14 -10.21 -3.61 3.64
N VAL A 15 -9.74 -3.48 4.88
CA VAL A 15 -9.56 -4.62 5.79
C VAL A 15 -10.89 -5.31 6.07
N LYS A 16 -11.96 -4.54 6.28
CA LYS A 16 -13.32 -5.09 6.47
C LYS A 16 -13.79 -5.81 5.20
N ALA A 17 -13.59 -5.21 4.03
CA ALA A 17 -13.94 -5.84 2.75
C ALA A 17 -13.17 -7.15 2.56
N GLN A 18 -11.91 -7.20 2.96
CA GLN A 18 -11.08 -8.41 2.89
C GLN A 18 -11.62 -9.53 3.77
N LYS A 19 -12.04 -9.21 4.99
CA LYS A 19 -12.66 -10.20 5.88
C LYS A 19 -13.95 -10.75 5.29
N ALA A 20 -14.79 -9.88 4.72
CA ALA A 20 -16.03 -10.29 4.07
C ALA A 20 -15.76 -11.21 2.87
N ALA A 21 -14.78 -10.87 2.03
CA ALA A 21 -14.40 -11.70 0.88
C ALA A 21 -13.89 -13.08 1.30
N LYS A 22 -13.11 -13.16 2.37
CA LYS A 22 -12.63 -14.44 2.93
C LYS A 22 -13.78 -15.29 3.45
N ASN A 23 -14.75 -14.68 4.11
CA ASN A 23 -15.91 -15.39 4.68
C ASN A 23 -16.79 -16.06 3.63
N ILE A 24 -16.87 -15.48 2.44
CA ILE A 24 -17.64 -16.05 1.32
C ILE A 24 -16.77 -16.81 0.31
N ASN A 25 -15.47 -17.00 0.62
CA ASN A 25 -14.51 -17.70 -0.23
C ASN A 25 -14.36 -17.08 -1.63
N ASP A 26 -14.47 -15.75 -1.72
CA ASP A 26 -14.24 -15.01 -2.96
C ASP A 26 -12.74 -14.80 -3.18
N CYS A 27 -12.08 -15.80 -3.74
CA CYS A 27 -10.62 -15.81 -3.91
C CYS A 27 -10.12 -14.64 -4.78
N SER A 28 -10.85 -14.27 -5.82
CA SER A 28 -10.46 -13.15 -6.70
C SER A 28 -10.44 -11.85 -5.94
N SER A 29 -11.49 -11.58 -5.16
CA SER A 29 -11.54 -10.36 -4.33
C SER A 29 -10.50 -10.39 -3.22
N VAL A 30 -10.22 -11.54 -2.62
CA VAL A 30 -9.19 -11.69 -1.59
C VAL A 30 -7.83 -11.30 -2.15
N TYR A 31 -7.45 -11.82 -3.30
CA TYR A 31 -6.17 -11.49 -3.92
C TYR A 31 -6.09 -10.03 -4.35
N TYR A 32 -7.14 -9.51 -4.95
CA TYR A 32 -7.21 -8.13 -5.37
C TYR A 32 -7.08 -7.17 -4.18
N ASN A 33 -7.84 -7.40 -3.12
CA ASN A 33 -7.80 -6.58 -1.92
C ASN A 33 -6.45 -6.67 -1.20
N ARG A 34 -5.83 -7.84 -1.18
CA ARG A 34 -4.49 -8.02 -0.61
C ARG A 34 -3.48 -7.13 -1.30
N GLY A 35 -3.50 -7.10 -2.62
CA GLY A 35 -2.62 -6.24 -3.39
C GLY A 35 -2.86 -4.76 -3.14
N ARG A 36 -4.13 -4.35 -3.10
CA ARG A 36 -4.51 -2.96 -2.79
C ARG A 36 -4.04 -2.56 -1.40
N LEU A 37 -4.26 -3.40 -0.40
CA LEU A 37 -3.81 -3.15 0.98
C LEU A 37 -2.30 -3.00 1.04
N HIS A 38 -1.57 -3.86 0.34
CA HIS A 38 -0.12 -3.79 0.36
C HIS A 38 0.39 -2.46 -0.20
N ALA A 39 -0.17 -2.00 -1.34
CA ALA A 39 0.18 -0.71 -1.90
C ALA A 39 -0.15 0.44 -0.94
N MET A 40 -1.29 0.36 -0.26
CA MET A 40 -1.70 1.37 0.71
C MET A 40 -0.76 1.42 1.91
N TYR A 41 -0.37 0.28 2.46
CA TYR A 41 0.59 0.24 3.57
C TYR A 41 1.97 0.78 3.17
N VAL A 42 2.42 0.45 1.97
CA VAL A 42 3.70 0.94 1.45
C VAL A 42 3.67 2.45 1.26
N ALA A 43 2.61 2.98 0.63
CA ALA A 43 2.45 4.42 0.44
C ALA A 43 2.35 5.15 1.79
N TYR A 44 1.59 4.59 2.72
CA TYR A 44 1.46 5.14 4.08
C TYR A 44 2.81 5.22 4.78
N TYR A 45 3.61 4.15 4.71
CA TYR A 45 4.94 4.13 5.31
C TYR A 45 5.85 5.21 4.71
N ILE A 46 5.85 5.32 3.37
CA ILE A 46 6.66 6.33 2.66
C ILE A 46 6.29 7.74 3.13
N LEU A 47 5.00 8.05 3.18
CA LEU A 47 4.53 9.36 3.63
C LEU A 47 4.86 9.62 5.09
N LYS A 48 4.60 8.66 5.95
CA LYS A 48 4.82 8.81 7.39
C LYS A 48 6.30 9.04 7.73
N HIS A 49 7.20 8.35 7.05
CA HIS A 49 8.64 8.47 7.28
C HIS A 49 9.31 9.49 6.34
N LYS A 50 8.53 10.17 5.53
CA LYS A 50 9.01 11.22 4.60
C LYS A 50 10.12 10.73 3.71
N LEU A 51 9.97 9.52 3.17
CA LEU A 51 10.94 8.95 2.24
C LEU A 51 10.82 9.65 0.89
N ILE A 52 11.91 10.21 0.42
CA ILE A 52 11.98 10.88 -0.89
C ILE A 52 13.25 10.46 -1.62
N GLY A 53 13.24 10.61 -2.94
CA GLY A 53 14.41 10.35 -3.77
C GLY A 53 14.96 8.94 -3.60
N GLU A 54 16.24 8.83 -3.30
CA GLU A 54 16.94 7.56 -3.18
C GLU A 54 16.41 6.68 -2.04
N ALA A 55 16.09 7.29 -0.91
CA ALA A 55 15.53 6.55 0.24
C ALA A 55 14.21 5.87 -0.11
N MET A 56 13.33 6.55 -0.83
CA MET A 56 12.08 5.98 -1.33
C MET A 56 12.34 4.84 -2.31
N ASN A 57 13.28 5.03 -3.24
CA ASN A 57 13.63 4.01 -4.23
C ASN A 57 14.21 2.75 -3.59
N GLU A 58 15.05 2.90 -2.59
CA GLU A 58 15.62 1.77 -1.83
C GLU A 58 14.55 0.99 -1.10
N TYR A 59 13.62 1.69 -0.46
CA TYR A 59 12.50 1.06 0.23
C TYR A 59 11.60 0.29 -0.73
N LEU A 60 11.23 0.89 -1.85
CA LEU A 60 10.42 0.24 -2.88
C LEU A 60 11.12 -0.99 -3.47
N ALA A 61 12.41 -0.90 -3.74
CA ALA A 61 13.20 -2.03 -4.25
C ALA A 61 13.19 -3.21 -3.26
N LYS A 62 13.31 -2.93 -1.97
CA LYS A 62 13.25 -3.94 -0.92
C LYS A 62 11.87 -4.63 -0.89
N VAL A 63 10.81 -3.85 -0.91
CA VAL A 63 9.43 -4.37 -0.91
C VAL A 63 9.17 -5.25 -2.14
N ILE A 64 9.58 -4.79 -3.31
CA ILE A 64 9.42 -5.54 -4.56
C ILE A 64 10.19 -6.86 -4.51
N LYS A 65 11.39 -6.85 -3.97
CA LYS A 65 12.20 -8.06 -3.80
C LYS A 65 11.49 -9.08 -2.90
N GLU A 66 10.89 -8.62 -1.82
CA GLU A 66 10.11 -9.47 -0.92
C GLU A 66 8.91 -10.11 -1.63
N TRP A 67 8.24 -9.37 -2.50
CA TRP A 67 7.11 -9.93 -3.27
C TRP A 67 7.55 -11.00 -4.27
N LYS A 68 8.65 -10.77 -4.95
CA LYS A 68 9.20 -11.78 -5.87
C LYS A 68 9.53 -13.07 -5.13
N SER A 69 10.00 -12.95 -3.89
CA SER A 69 10.21 -14.12 -3.04
C SER A 69 8.90 -14.84 -2.70
N LEU A 70 7.82 -14.11 -2.45
CA LEU A 70 6.50 -14.70 -2.19
C LEU A 70 5.93 -15.41 -3.42
N GLU A 71 6.16 -14.87 -4.62
CA GLU A 71 5.75 -15.52 -5.86
C GLU A 71 6.39 -16.90 -6.01
N THR A 72 7.68 -17.02 -5.72
CA THR A 72 8.38 -18.30 -5.79
C THR A 72 7.89 -19.30 -4.75
N GLN A 73 7.19 -18.84 -3.73
CA GLN A 73 6.56 -19.69 -2.72
C GLN A 73 5.09 -20.04 -3.06
N GLY A 74 4.63 -19.72 -4.26
CA GLY A 74 3.28 -20.04 -4.70
C GLY A 74 2.23 -18.97 -4.47
N TRP A 75 2.63 -17.76 -4.18
CA TRP A 75 1.71 -16.63 -3.99
C TRP A 75 1.36 -15.97 -5.32
N CYS A 76 0.84 -16.75 -6.25
CA CYS A 76 0.56 -16.30 -7.62
C CYS A 76 -0.48 -15.18 -7.71
N GLY A 77 -1.34 -15.02 -6.71
CA GLY A 77 -2.32 -13.93 -6.67
C GLY A 77 -1.68 -12.54 -6.68
N TYR A 78 -0.50 -12.42 -6.10
CA TYR A 78 0.24 -11.16 -6.13
C TYR A 78 0.72 -10.81 -7.52
N SER A 79 1.24 -11.78 -8.25
CA SER A 79 1.73 -11.54 -9.61
C SER A 79 0.62 -11.14 -10.58
N LYS A 80 -0.60 -11.62 -10.38
CA LYS A 80 -1.75 -11.24 -11.20
C LYS A 80 -2.19 -9.80 -10.99
N ILE A 81 -2.04 -9.29 -9.77
CA ILE A 81 -2.50 -7.95 -9.41
C ILE A 81 -1.41 -6.92 -9.64
N TYR A 82 -0.18 -7.30 -9.40
CA TYR A 82 0.99 -6.47 -9.60
C TYR A 82 1.97 -7.17 -10.53
N SER A 83 1.50 -7.45 -11.73
CA SER A 83 2.25 -8.21 -12.74
C SER A 83 3.53 -7.52 -13.21
N GLY A 84 3.87 -6.39 -12.67
CA GLY A 84 5.10 -5.72 -12.95
C GLY A 84 5.46 -4.68 -11.91
N GLU A 85 6.74 -4.53 -11.70
CA GLU A 85 7.32 -3.51 -10.85
C GLU A 85 6.81 -2.11 -11.21
N LYS A 86 6.68 -1.83 -12.50
CA LYS A 86 6.18 -0.57 -13.01
C LYS A 86 4.77 -0.26 -12.51
N TYR A 87 3.87 -1.24 -12.61
CA TYR A 87 2.48 -1.08 -12.20
C TYR A 87 2.37 -0.79 -10.70
N PHE A 88 3.15 -1.51 -9.89
CA PHE A 88 3.17 -1.29 -8.45
C PHE A 88 3.70 0.09 -8.09
N ARG A 89 4.79 0.51 -8.73
CA ARG A 89 5.36 1.85 -8.51
C ARG A 89 4.38 2.95 -8.88
N GLU A 90 3.69 2.81 -10.00
CA GLU A 90 2.67 3.78 -10.44
C GLU A 90 1.52 3.88 -9.42
N ARG A 91 1.09 2.76 -8.88
CA ARG A 91 0.02 2.75 -7.89
C ARG A 91 0.45 3.40 -6.58
N VAL A 92 1.64 3.12 -6.10
CA VAL A 92 2.19 3.77 -4.90
C VAL A 92 2.32 5.27 -5.12
N ASP A 93 2.85 5.68 -6.27
CA ASP A 93 2.97 7.11 -6.60
C ASP A 93 1.62 7.81 -6.62
N SER A 94 0.61 7.17 -7.19
CA SER A 94 -0.75 7.70 -7.22
C SER A 94 -1.32 7.89 -5.81
N LEU A 95 -1.09 6.96 -4.93
CA LEU A 95 -1.52 7.06 -3.53
C LEU A 95 -0.79 8.18 -2.79
N ILE A 96 0.50 8.33 -3.01
CA ILE A 96 1.29 9.41 -2.44
C ILE A 96 0.76 10.77 -2.90
N ASP A 97 0.45 10.91 -4.18
CA ASP A 97 -0.11 12.14 -4.74
C ASP A 97 -1.50 12.46 -4.19
N THR A 98 -2.28 11.43 -3.87
CA THR A 98 -3.64 11.60 -3.34
C THR A 98 -3.64 12.10 -1.90
N TYR A 99 -2.67 11.70 -1.09
CA TYR A 99 -2.64 12.03 0.33
C TYR A 99 -1.57 13.07 0.64
N SER A 100 -1.94 14.05 1.45
CA SER A 100 -1.07 15.18 1.75
C SER A 100 0.06 14.78 2.70
N ASP A 101 1.29 14.98 2.24
CA ASP A 101 2.49 14.84 3.06
C ASP A 101 2.52 15.89 4.19
N GLU A 102 2.08 17.09 3.88
CA GLU A 102 2.01 18.20 4.83
C GLU A 102 1.07 17.90 6.01
N GLU A 103 -0.08 17.28 5.74
CA GLU A 103 -1.01 16.88 6.78
C GLU A 103 -0.48 15.75 7.65
N ILE A 104 0.31 14.85 7.10
CA ILE A 104 0.99 13.80 7.86
C ILE A 104 1.98 14.43 8.83
N VAL A 105 2.74 15.41 8.39
CA VAL A 105 3.67 16.17 9.23
C VAL A 105 2.92 16.83 10.39
N CYS A 106 1.81 17.48 10.11
CA CYS A 106 0.98 18.11 11.15
C CYS A 106 0.39 17.11 12.13
N ALA A 107 -0.05 15.94 11.65
CA ALA A 107 -0.63 14.90 12.49
C ALA A 107 0.39 14.26 13.44
N ASP A 108 1.66 14.19 13.04
CA ASP A 108 2.72 13.58 13.84
C ASP A 108 3.44 14.60 14.76
N ARG A 109 3.11 15.87 14.66
CA ARG A 109 3.69 16.87 15.55
C ARG A 109 3.04 16.82 16.92
N PRO A 110 3.84 16.73 18.00
CA PRO A 110 3.30 16.97 19.33
C PRO A 110 2.78 18.41 19.37
N GLU A 111 1.57 18.60 19.78
CA GLU A 111 1.05 19.95 19.98
C GLU A 111 1.89 20.65 21.04
N ALA A 112 2.46 21.74 20.62
CA ALA A 112 3.22 22.56 21.53
C ALA A 112 2.30 23.20 22.56
#